data_67ac074c2dfd3536d61478466465f32b
#
_entry.id   67ac074c2dfd3536d61478466465f32b
#
_cell.length_a   1.000
_cell.length_b   1.000
_cell.length_c   1.000
_cell.angle_alpha   90.00
_cell.angle_beta   90.00
_cell.angle_gamma   90.00
#
_symmetry.space_group_name_H-M   'P 1'
#
loop_
_entity.id
_entity.type
_entity.pdbx_description
1 polymer ?
#
loop_
_entity_poly.entity_id
_entity_poly.type
_entity_poly.pdbx_seq_one_letter_code
_entity_poly.pdbx_strand_id
1 'polypeptide(L)'
;MNAKESYIAAFQKHIRRPGAASLLNWLLTTDFFEAPASTKYHGNFAGGLVLHSLHVFDRMSQNCVYEFGRDCGEGIPFPPDRMESIAIAALLHDICKTQSYKLDFKDQKVYSDHGTKFDKR
;
A
#
# COMPACT_ATOMS: atom_id res chain seq x y z
N MET A 1 -12.32 2.36 13.08
CA MET A 1 -11.15 2.95 12.42
C MET A 1 -11.26 2.67 10.93
N ASN A 2 -11.12 3.67 10.09
CA ASN A 2 -11.23 3.47 8.65
C ASN A 2 -9.87 3.07 8.06
N ALA A 3 -9.87 2.77 6.75
CA ALA A 3 -8.65 2.27 6.11
C ALA A 3 -7.51 3.28 6.18
N LYS A 4 -7.80 4.57 6.00
CA LYS A 4 -6.78 5.60 6.08
C LYS A 4 -6.13 5.62 7.46
N GLU A 5 -6.95 5.58 8.49
CA GLU A 5 -6.43 5.60 9.86
C GLU A 5 -5.64 4.34 10.17
N SER A 6 -6.12 3.20 9.68
CA SER A 6 -5.41 1.94 9.88
C SER A 6 -4.05 1.95 9.18
N TYR A 7 -3.99 2.51 7.98
CA TYR A 7 -2.73 2.62 7.25
C TYR A 7 -1.74 3.51 7.99
N ILE A 8 -2.19 4.68 8.43
CA ILE A 8 -1.32 5.61 9.14
C ILE A 8 -0.80 4.96 10.42
N ALA A 9 -1.67 4.27 11.15
CA ALA A 9 -1.26 3.61 12.39
C ALA A 9 -0.22 2.53 12.12
N ALA A 10 -0.42 1.70 11.09
CA ALA A 10 0.54 0.65 10.75
C ALA A 10 1.86 1.25 10.30
N PHE A 11 1.80 2.30 9.48
CA PHE A 11 3.00 2.98 9.00
C PHE A 11 3.82 3.51 10.19
N GLN A 12 3.18 4.23 11.09
CA GLN A 12 3.88 4.83 12.22
C GLN A 12 4.38 3.79 13.21
N LYS A 13 3.66 2.70 13.35
CA LYS A 13 4.07 1.65 14.28
C LYS A 13 5.32 0.91 13.78
N HIS A 14 5.39 0.62 12.50
CA HIS A 14 6.38 -0.30 11.97
C HIS A 14 7.52 0.34 11.20
N ILE A 15 7.31 1.51 10.58
CA ILE A 15 8.33 2.14 9.75
C ILE A 15 8.93 3.29 10.52
N ARG A 16 10.21 3.12 10.92
CA ARG A 16 10.89 4.09 11.80
C ARG A 16 12.19 4.62 11.23
N ARG A 17 12.50 4.29 9.98
CA ARG A 17 13.74 4.75 9.36
C ARG A 17 13.73 6.24 9.16
N PRO A 18 14.92 6.87 9.06
CA PRO A 18 14.98 8.29 8.75
C PRO A 18 14.21 8.58 7.46
N GLY A 19 13.43 9.64 7.48
CA GLY A 19 12.62 10.01 6.34
C GLY A 19 11.22 9.45 6.36
N ALA A 20 10.90 8.56 7.31
CA ALA A 20 9.57 7.95 7.34
C ALA A 20 8.47 8.99 7.54
N ALA A 21 8.67 9.91 8.47
CA ALA A 21 7.65 10.93 8.74
C ALA A 21 7.47 11.85 7.53
N SER A 22 8.55 12.20 6.85
CA SER A 22 8.47 13.04 5.65
C SER A 22 7.72 12.34 4.54
N LEU A 23 7.96 11.04 4.37
CA LEU A 23 7.26 10.27 3.35
C LEU A 23 5.77 10.20 3.65
N LEU A 24 5.42 9.94 4.90
CA LEU A 24 4.00 9.88 5.27
C LEU A 24 3.33 11.22 5.06
N ASN A 25 4.00 12.31 5.44
CA ASN A 25 3.45 13.64 5.21
C ASN A 25 3.24 13.91 3.73
N TRP A 26 4.18 13.46 2.89
CA TRP A 26 4.02 13.60 1.45
C TRP A 26 2.81 12.81 0.95
N LEU A 27 2.65 11.57 1.41
CA LEU A 27 1.50 10.75 1.00
C LEU A 27 0.18 11.43 1.36
N LEU A 28 0.15 12.14 2.49
CA LEU A 28 -1.06 12.84 2.91
C LEU A 28 -1.41 14.01 2.00
N THR A 29 -0.46 14.50 1.21
CA THR A 29 -0.74 15.58 0.26
C THR A 29 -1.16 15.05 -1.11
N THR A 30 -1.07 13.75 -1.33
CA THR A 30 -1.41 13.13 -2.61
C THR A 30 -2.79 12.51 -2.55
N ASP A 31 -3.22 11.90 -3.64
CA ASP A 31 -4.49 11.19 -3.69
C ASP A 31 -4.37 9.72 -3.25
N PHE A 32 -3.26 9.34 -2.62
CA PHE A 32 -3.02 7.95 -2.24
C PHE A 32 -4.19 7.35 -1.47
N PHE A 33 -4.76 8.12 -0.55
CA PHE A 33 -5.83 7.58 0.31
C PHE A 33 -7.19 7.56 -0.37
N GLU A 34 -7.34 8.23 -1.52
CA GLU A 34 -8.58 8.24 -2.28
C GLU A 34 -8.48 7.42 -3.56
N ALA A 35 -7.28 7.11 -4.01
CA ALA A 35 -7.07 6.47 -5.31
C ALA A 35 -7.56 5.02 -5.32
N PRO A 36 -8.03 4.53 -6.46
CA PRO A 36 -8.33 3.12 -6.60
C PRO A 36 -7.06 2.31 -6.80
N ALA A 37 -7.11 1.03 -6.47
CA ALA A 37 -5.97 0.14 -6.72
C ALA A 37 -5.90 -0.25 -8.20
N SER A 38 -7.04 -0.25 -8.87
CA SER A 38 -7.14 -0.67 -10.25
C SER A 38 -8.29 0.06 -10.90
N THR A 39 -8.26 0.19 -12.22
CA THR A 39 -9.37 0.79 -12.95
C THR A 39 -10.40 -0.24 -13.41
N LYS A 40 -10.07 -1.54 -13.36
CA LYS A 40 -10.94 -2.58 -13.89
C LYS A 40 -11.26 -3.71 -12.93
N TYR A 41 -10.37 -3.98 -12.00
CA TYR A 41 -10.49 -5.19 -11.19
C TYR A 41 -10.76 -4.83 -9.74
N HIS A 42 -10.45 -5.74 -8.83
CA HIS A 42 -10.69 -5.46 -7.41
C HIS A 42 -9.97 -4.19 -6.99
N GLY A 43 -10.54 -3.47 -6.08
CA GLY A 43 -9.97 -2.22 -5.61
C GLY A 43 -10.25 -1.04 -6.52
N ASN A 44 -11.18 -1.16 -7.48
CA ASN A 44 -11.47 -0.09 -8.43
C ASN A 44 -12.48 0.93 -7.90
N PHE A 45 -12.37 1.26 -6.63
CA PHE A 45 -13.23 2.24 -5.96
C PHE A 45 -12.38 3.19 -5.14
N ALA A 46 -12.97 4.33 -4.77
CA ALA A 46 -12.25 5.32 -3.98
C ALA A 46 -11.75 4.68 -2.69
N GLY A 47 -10.47 4.89 -2.39
CA GLY A 47 -9.85 4.28 -1.21
C GLY A 47 -9.36 2.86 -1.43
N GLY A 48 -9.54 2.32 -2.64
CA GLY A 48 -9.13 0.95 -2.93
C GLY A 48 -7.63 0.74 -2.83
N LEU A 49 -6.84 1.75 -3.18
CA LEU A 49 -5.39 1.62 -3.15
C LEU A 49 -4.88 1.44 -1.72
N VAL A 50 -5.35 2.26 -0.78
CA VAL A 50 -4.91 2.14 0.60
C VAL A 50 -5.40 0.83 1.21
N LEU A 51 -6.61 0.41 0.88
CA LEU A 51 -7.14 -0.85 1.39
C LEU A 51 -6.35 -2.04 0.86
N HIS A 52 -6.01 -2.01 -0.43
CA HIS A 52 -5.20 -3.06 -1.04
C HIS A 52 -3.84 -3.14 -0.36
N SER A 53 -3.20 -2.00 -0.11
CA SER A 53 -1.90 -1.98 0.57
C SER A 53 -1.97 -2.60 1.96
N LEU A 54 -3.05 -2.33 2.68
CA LEU A 54 -3.24 -2.93 4.00
C LEU A 54 -3.44 -4.44 3.91
N HIS A 55 -4.19 -4.90 2.91
CA HIS A 55 -4.39 -6.35 2.73
C HIS A 55 -3.08 -7.05 2.40
N VAL A 56 -2.24 -6.43 1.57
CA VAL A 56 -0.95 -7.00 1.24
C VAL A 56 -0.07 -7.07 2.48
N PHE A 57 -0.08 -6.01 3.29
CA PHE A 57 0.70 -6.01 4.53
C PHE A 57 0.23 -7.13 5.48
N ASP A 58 -1.09 -7.26 5.61
CA ASP A 58 -1.64 -8.28 6.49
C ASP A 58 -1.23 -9.68 6.04
N ARG A 59 -1.36 -9.97 4.74
CA ARG A 59 -0.99 -11.27 4.21
C ARG A 59 0.49 -11.53 4.30
N MET A 60 1.32 -10.56 3.95
CA MET A 60 2.76 -10.71 4.02
C MET A 60 3.22 -10.95 5.45
N SER A 61 2.68 -10.19 6.40
CA SER A 61 3.11 -10.34 7.79
C SER A 61 2.70 -11.70 8.33
N GLN A 62 1.50 -12.18 8.02
CA GLN A 62 1.07 -13.50 8.46
C GLN A 62 1.97 -14.60 7.91
N ASN A 63 2.26 -14.53 6.61
CA ASN A 63 3.08 -15.56 5.97
C ASN A 63 4.50 -15.54 6.49
N CYS A 64 5.08 -14.37 6.68
CA CYS A 64 6.46 -14.27 7.15
C CYS A 64 6.60 -14.72 8.61
N VAL A 65 5.62 -14.36 9.44
CA VAL A 65 5.64 -14.80 10.85
C VAL A 65 5.48 -16.29 10.93
N TYR A 66 4.61 -16.87 10.10
CA TYR A 66 4.42 -18.31 10.08
C TYR A 66 5.71 -19.04 9.70
N GLU A 67 6.35 -18.60 8.63
CA GLU A 67 7.59 -19.23 8.17
C GLU A 67 8.71 -19.06 9.19
N PHE A 68 8.79 -17.90 9.82
CA PHE A 68 9.78 -17.68 10.87
C PHE A 68 9.59 -18.66 12.01
N GLY A 69 8.34 -18.86 12.42
CA GLY A 69 8.03 -19.80 13.49
C GLY A 69 8.41 -21.23 13.15
N ARG A 70 8.22 -21.62 11.88
CA ARG A 70 8.62 -22.94 11.43
C ARG A 70 10.13 -23.13 11.49
N ASP A 71 10.87 -22.09 11.10
CA ASP A 71 12.33 -22.19 10.97
C ASP A 71 13.04 -21.96 12.30
N CYS A 72 12.53 -21.07 13.13
CA CYS A 72 13.21 -20.62 14.34
C CYS A 72 12.58 -21.15 15.62
N GLY A 73 11.37 -21.69 15.54
CA GLY A 73 10.70 -22.26 16.71
C GLY A 73 9.65 -21.36 17.30
N GLU A 74 8.63 -21.98 17.89
CA GLU A 74 7.55 -21.24 18.53
C GLU A 74 8.06 -20.53 19.77
N GLY A 75 7.45 -19.40 20.07
CA GLY A 75 7.82 -18.65 21.25
C GLY A 75 8.94 -17.66 21.04
N ILE A 76 9.59 -17.70 19.89
CA ILE A 76 10.64 -16.74 19.58
C ILE A 76 9.99 -15.52 18.92
N PRO A 77 10.18 -14.31 19.49
CA PRO A 77 9.53 -13.12 18.94
C PRO A 77 10.00 -12.82 17.52
N PHE A 78 9.07 -12.42 16.67
CA PHE A 78 9.41 -12.01 15.32
C PHE A 78 10.20 -10.71 15.38
N PRO A 79 11.37 -10.61 14.71
CA PRO A 79 12.23 -9.44 14.84
C PRO A 79 11.55 -8.16 14.33
N PRO A 80 11.60 -7.06 15.10
CA PRO A 80 10.97 -5.80 14.69
C PRO A 80 11.53 -5.22 13.39
N ASP A 81 12.82 -5.39 13.13
CA ASP A 81 13.41 -4.87 11.90
C ASP A 81 12.95 -5.64 10.68
N ARG A 82 12.62 -6.92 10.83
CA ARG A 82 12.01 -7.67 9.74
C ARG A 82 10.58 -7.23 9.50
N MET A 83 9.86 -6.94 10.57
CA MET A 83 8.51 -6.41 10.42
C MET A 83 8.53 -5.05 9.73
N GLU A 84 9.53 -4.23 10.02
CA GLU A 84 9.68 -2.95 9.33
C GLU A 84 9.91 -3.16 7.84
N SER A 85 10.74 -4.12 7.46
CA SER A 85 10.97 -4.42 6.03
C SER A 85 9.69 -4.88 5.34
N ILE A 86 8.90 -5.71 6.02
CA ILE A 86 7.62 -6.16 5.49
C ILE A 86 6.68 -4.96 5.30
N ALA A 87 6.65 -4.08 6.29
CA ALA A 87 5.77 -2.90 6.22
C ALA A 87 6.18 -2.00 5.06
N ILE A 88 7.47 -1.76 4.89
CA ILE A 88 7.95 -0.94 3.79
C ILE A 88 7.55 -1.57 2.46
N ALA A 89 7.83 -2.85 2.29
CA ALA A 89 7.52 -3.52 1.04
C ALA A 89 6.04 -3.52 0.75
N ALA A 90 5.21 -3.84 1.74
CA ALA A 90 3.78 -4.00 1.52
C ALA A 90 3.04 -2.68 1.43
N LEU A 91 3.31 -1.78 2.37
CA LEU A 91 2.55 -0.53 2.44
C LEU A 91 2.92 0.45 1.33
N LEU A 92 4.10 0.29 0.75
CA LEU A 92 4.58 1.22 -0.26
C LEU A 92 4.70 0.62 -1.65
N HIS A 93 4.33 -0.66 -1.83
CA HIS A 93 4.59 -1.34 -3.11
C HIS A 93 3.86 -0.71 -4.29
N ASP A 94 2.73 -0.08 -4.06
CA ASP A 94 1.92 0.50 -5.13
C ASP A 94 1.82 2.01 -5.06
N ILE A 95 2.74 2.69 -4.35
CA ILE A 95 2.65 4.14 -4.27
C ILE A 95 2.83 4.80 -5.63
N CYS A 96 3.39 4.10 -6.59
CA CYS A 96 3.51 4.62 -7.94
C CYS A 96 2.16 4.88 -8.60
N LYS A 97 1.09 4.30 -8.07
CA LYS A 97 -0.26 4.54 -8.57
C LYS A 97 -0.87 5.82 -8.05
N THR A 98 -0.19 6.47 -7.11
CA THR A 98 -0.60 7.75 -6.59
C THR A 98 -0.65 8.76 -7.74
N GLN A 99 -1.78 9.43 -7.87
CA GLN A 99 -2.03 10.43 -8.91
C GLN A 99 -2.04 9.86 -10.33
N SER A 100 -2.08 8.53 -10.47
CA SER A 100 -2.05 7.90 -11.78
C SER A 100 -3.37 8.02 -12.52
N TYR A 101 -4.46 8.17 -11.81
CA TYR A 101 -5.79 8.13 -12.43
C TYR A 101 -6.50 9.48 -12.48
N LYS A 102 -5.88 10.51 -12.00
CA LYS A 102 -6.59 11.75 -11.78
C LYS A 102 -6.98 12.49 -13.05
N LEU A 103 -6.32 12.24 -14.15
CA LEU A 103 -6.62 12.93 -15.40
C LEU A 103 -7.42 12.11 -16.36
N ASP A 104 -7.84 10.93 -15.97
CA ASP A 104 -8.50 10.03 -16.87
C ASP A 104 -9.85 10.53 -17.34
N PHE A 105 -10.47 11.37 -16.59
CA PHE A 105 -11.67 11.91 -17.02
C PHE A 105 -11.59 12.70 -18.25
N LYS A 106 -10.47 13.31 -18.49
CA LYS A 106 -10.30 14.14 -19.62
C LYS A 106 -10.05 13.33 -20.84
N ASP A 107 -9.36 12.29 -20.64
CA ASP A 107 -8.93 11.50 -21.70
C ASP A 107 -9.68 10.27 -21.87
N GLN A 108 -10.48 9.99 -21.08
CA GLN A 108 -11.06 8.79 -20.91
C GLN A 108 -11.59 8.18 -21.80
N LYS A 109 -11.10 8.26 -21.72
CA LYS A 109 -11.10 7.68 -22.02
C LYS A 109 -10.23 7.25 -22.46
N VAL A 110 -9.50 7.18 -22.61
CA VAL A 110 -8.46 6.92 -23.06
C VAL A 110 -7.76 6.00 -22.43
N TYR A 111 -7.45 5.68 -21.90
CA TYR A 111 -6.74 4.74 -21.45
C TYR A 111 -7.19 3.92 -20.79
N SER A 112 -8.08 4.13 -20.73
CA SER A 112 -8.47 3.38 -20.19
C SER A 112 -8.56 2.47 -20.83
N ASP A 113 -8.38 2.70 -21.58
CA ASP A 113 -8.12 2.14 -22.16
C ASP A 113 -7.23 1.66 -22.24
N HIS A 114 -6.91 2.23 -22.24
CA HIS A 114 -5.94 1.77 -22.20
C HIS A 114 -5.43 1.45 -21.84
N GLY A 115 -5.66 1.73 -21.48
CA GLY A 115 -5.40 1.63 -21.27
C GLY A 115 -4.95 1.79 -21.21
N THR A 116 -5.26 1.98 -21.30
CA THR A 116 -5.00 2.12 -21.27
C THR A 116 -4.39 2.45 -21.22
N LYS A 117 -4.66 2.69 -21.21
CA LYS A 117 -4.39 2.85 -21.07
C LYS A 117 -3.79 3.07 -20.74
N PHE A 118 -3.87 3.08 -20.46
CA PHE A 118 -3.46 3.15 -20.00
C PHE A 118 -2.83 3.12 -20.15
N ASP A 119 -3.02 3.41 -20.16
CA ASP A 119 -2.60 3.54 -20.21
C ASP A 119 -1.90 4.16 -20.32
N LYS A 120 -1.70 4.79 -20.25
CA LYS A 120 -1.32 5.39 -20.30
C LYS A 120 -0.58 5.94 -20.09
N ARG A 121 -0.38 6.21 -19.79
CA ARG A 121 0.13 6.84 -19.67
C ARG A 121 0.86 6.80 -19.81
#